data_627e7db66cc0a802d9b427b199455ac9
#
_entry.id   627e7db66cc0a802d9b427b199455ac9
#
_cell.length_a   1.000
_cell.length_b   1.000
_cell.length_c   1.000
_cell.angle_alpha   90.00
_cell.angle_beta   90.00
_cell.angle_gamma   90.00
#
_symmetry.space_group_name_H-M   'P 1'
#
loop_
_entity.id
_entity.type
_entity.pdbx_description
1 polymer ?
#
loop_
_entity_poly.entity_id
_entity_poly.type
_entity_poly.pdbx_seq_one_letter_code
_entity_poly.pdbx_strand_id
1 'polypeptide(L)'
;TQSLPGTTMCNALTIDVEDYFQVSALAPYIPRSEWGNQESRIEQNVERILELLDDYGAHATFFTLGWVAERYPQLVRRIVDGGHELASHGFAHQRASEQSPEAFFSDIQLAKIVLEDTCGTEVRGYRAPSFSIGESNVWAFECIERAGYLYSSSIYPIRHDHYGTPDAPRFTHDVREGLVEMPITTMRLFGRNWPAGGGGYFRLLPYAMLRWLLRRVNHVDQQPAIF
;
A
#
# COMPACT_ATOMS: atom_id res chain seq x y z
N THR A 1 -11.15 -15.52 -21.44
CA THR A 1 -9.72 -15.15 -21.43
C THR A 1 -8.93 -16.43 -21.18
N GLN A 2 -8.27 -16.93 -22.23
CA GLN A 2 -7.41 -18.10 -22.13
C GLN A 2 -6.13 -17.69 -21.39
N SER A 3 -5.85 -18.32 -20.25
CA SER A 3 -4.56 -18.23 -19.58
C SER A 3 -3.46 -18.76 -20.50
N LEU A 4 -2.43 -17.97 -20.74
CA LEU A 4 -1.22 -18.44 -21.41
C LEU A 4 -0.60 -19.58 -20.58
N PRO A 5 -0.22 -20.70 -21.17
CA PRO A 5 0.40 -21.80 -20.45
C PRO A 5 1.81 -21.38 -20.00
N GLY A 6 2.06 -21.36 -18.69
CA GLY A 6 3.39 -21.21 -18.11
C GLY A 6 3.65 -19.97 -17.25
N THR A 7 2.69 -19.08 -17.03
CA THR A 7 2.86 -17.99 -16.06
C THR A 7 2.66 -18.50 -14.64
N THR A 8 3.74 -18.64 -13.89
CA THR A 8 3.68 -18.91 -12.46
C THR A 8 2.99 -17.73 -11.79
N MET A 9 1.87 -17.99 -11.09
CA MET A 9 1.15 -16.97 -10.35
C MET A 9 2.06 -16.42 -9.23
N CYS A 10 2.31 -15.12 -9.24
CA CYS A 10 3.11 -14.44 -8.24
C CYS A 10 2.21 -13.57 -7.36
N ASN A 11 2.24 -13.79 -6.05
CA ASN A 11 1.58 -12.92 -5.07
C ASN A 11 2.46 -11.70 -4.78
N ALA A 12 1.84 -10.57 -4.45
CA ALA A 12 2.55 -9.35 -4.07
C ALA A 12 2.54 -9.16 -2.56
N LEU A 13 3.73 -9.16 -1.96
CA LEU A 13 3.93 -8.70 -0.58
C LEU A 13 4.12 -7.19 -0.59
N THR A 14 3.35 -6.48 0.23
CA THR A 14 3.42 -5.03 0.31
C THR A 14 3.63 -4.56 1.75
N ILE A 15 4.40 -3.49 1.92
CA ILE A 15 4.80 -2.97 3.22
C ILE A 15 4.62 -1.46 3.20
N ASP A 16 3.82 -0.93 4.13
CA ASP A 16 3.68 0.50 4.32
C ASP A 16 4.81 0.98 5.24
N VAL A 17 5.66 1.89 4.72
CA VAL A 17 6.82 2.43 5.42
C VAL A 17 6.40 3.70 6.15
N GLU A 18 5.88 3.47 7.34
CA GLU A 18 5.41 4.48 8.28
C GLU A 18 5.77 4.09 9.72
N ASP A 19 5.95 5.07 10.59
CA ASP A 19 6.19 4.82 12.01
C ASP A 19 4.87 4.81 12.80
N TYR A 20 4.88 4.27 14.01
CA TYR A 20 3.69 4.15 14.86
C TYR A 20 2.97 5.47 15.11
N PHE A 21 3.70 6.58 15.20
CA PHE A 21 3.13 7.92 15.43
C PHE A 21 2.47 8.53 14.18
N GLN A 22 2.67 7.94 13.00
CA GLN A 22 2.12 8.42 11.73
C GLN A 22 0.76 7.81 11.41
N VAL A 23 0.38 6.72 12.09
CA VAL A 23 -0.89 6.06 11.85
C VAL A 23 -2.09 6.94 12.22
N SER A 24 -3.15 6.87 11.42
CA SER A 24 -4.36 7.70 11.60
C SER A 24 -4.99 7.56 13.00
N ALA A 25 -4.85 6.41 13.65
CA ALA A 25 -5.37 6.17 15.00
C ALA A 25 -4.71 7.04 16.07
N LEU A 26 -3.46 7.47 15.85
CA LEU A 26 -2.72 8.33 16.78
C LEU A 26 -2.74 9.82 16.39
N ALA A 27 -3.25 10.15 15.20
CA ALA A 27 -3.31 11.55 14.73
C ALA A 27 -3.99 12.54 15.70
N PRO A 28 -5.04 12.18 16.48
CA PRO A 28 -5.62 13.07 17.48
C PRO A 28 -4.69 13.37 18.68
N TYR A 29 -3.69 12.53 18.93
CA TYR A 29 -2.80 12.60 20.09
C TYR A 29 -1.40 13.09 19.73
N ILE A 30 -0.95 12.82 18.51
CA ILE A 30 0.39 13.18 18.02
C ILE A 30 0.20 13.95 16.71
N PRO A 31 0.13 15.30 16.79
CA PRO A 31 0.02 16.11 15.58
C PRO A 31 1.31 16.04 14.73
N ARG A 32 1.19 16.26 13.43
CA ARG A 32 2.34 16.19 12.49
C ARG A 32 3.50 17.09 12.88
N SER A 33 3.23 18.25 13.49
CA SER A 33 4.27 19.16 14.02
C SER A 33 5.17 18.51 15.05
N GLU A 34 4.70 17.45 15.73
CA GLU A 34 5.42 16.74 16.78
C GLU A 34 6.14 15.47 16.29
N TRP A 35 5.95 15.08 15.03
CA TRP A 35 6.59 13.86 14.49
C TRP A 35 8.12 13.91 14.59
N GLY A 36 8.72 15.08 14.40
CA GLY A 36 10.17 15.27 14.53
C GLY A 36 10.73 15.04 15.94
N ASN A 37 9.86 15.08 16.95
CA ASN A 37 10.21 14.90 18.35
C ASN A 37 9.93 13.47 18.85
N GLN A 38 9.30 12.62 18.02
CA GLN A 38 9.00 11.24 18.39
C GLN A 38 10.23 10.34 18.22
N GLU A 39 10.36 9.35 19.09
CA GLU A 39 11.35 8.29 18.93
C GLU A 39 10.98 7.41 17.72
N SER A 40 11.77 7.51 16.66
CA SER A 40 11.53 6.71 15.44
C SER A 40 12.07 5.29 15.60
N ARG A 41 11.30 4.33 15.09
CA ARG A 41 11.67 2.91 15.01
C ARG A 41 11.74 2.40 13.58
N ILE A 42 11.55 3.30 12.61
CA ILE A 42 11.36 2.94 11.21
C ILE A 42 12.61 2.28 10.63
N GLU A 43 13.81 2.83 10.88
CA GLU A 43 15.05 2.28 10.37
C GLU A 43 15.25 0.85 10.87
N GLN A 44 15.21 0.64 12.19
CA GLN A 44 15.38 -0.68 12.78
C GLN A 44 14.36 -1.71 12.29
N ASN A 45 13.10 -1.29 12.11
CA ASN A 45 12.04 -2.20 11.69
C ASN A 45 12.16 -2.55 10.21
N VAL A 46 12.44 -1.57 9.35
CA VAL A 46 12.62 -1.83 7.91
C VAL A 46 13.87 -2.67 7.66
N GLU A 47 14.98 -2.41 8.38
CA GLU A 47 16.19 -3.25 8.29
C GLU A 47 15.89 -4.72 8.57
N ARG A 48 15.16 -5.02 9.65
CA ARG A 48 14.77 -6.40 9.98
C ARG A 48 13.92 -7.05 8.89
N ILE A 49 13.07 -6.25 8.23
CA ILE A 49 12.23 -6.75 7.12
C ILE A 49 13.12 -7.04 5.90
N LEU A 50 14.07 -6.14 5.58
CA LEU A 50 14.99 -6.33 4.47
C LEU A 50 15.86 -7.57 4.67
N GLU A 51 16.42 -7.76 5.88
CA GLU A 51 17.18 -8.98 6.24
C GLU A 51 16.33 -10.25 6.05
N LEU A 52 15.07 -10.22 6.53
CA LEU A 52 14.16 -11.35 6.37
C LEU A 52 13.86 -11.64 4.89
N LEU A 53 13.64 -10.61 4.08
CA LEU A 53 13.35 -10.79 2.66
C LEU A 53 14.57 -11.34 1.90
N ASP A 54 15.78 -10.89 2.24
CA ASP A 54 17.04 -11.39 1.69
C ASP A 54 17.27 -12.87 2.05
N ASP A 55 17.07 -13.25 3.30
CA ASP A 55 17.18 -14.63 3.79
C ASP A 55 16.29 -15.61 3.02
N TYR A 56 15.14 -15.14 2.54
CA TYR A 56 14.20 -15.97 1.77
C TYR A 56 14.21 -15.73 0.26
N GLY A 57 15.11 -14.87 -0.24
CA GLY A 57 15.15 -14.49 -1.65
C GLY A 57 13.83 -13.90 -2.16
N ALA A 58 13.12 -13.16 -1.29
CA ALA A 58 11.81 -12.60 -1.59
C ALA A 58 11.89 -11.09 -1.85
N HIS A 59 11.04 -10.61 -2.76
CA HIS A 59 10.91 -9.18 -3.04
C HIS A 59 9.56 -8.67 -2.59
N ALA A 60 9.48 -7.36 -2.29
CA ALA A 60 8.26 -6.70 -1.84
C ALA A 60 8.14 -5.31 -2.46
N THR A 61 6.93 -4.74 -2.41
CA THR A 61 6.68 -3.33 -2.72
C THR A 61 6.60 -2.55 -1.41
N PHE A 62 7.40 -1.50 -1.28
CA PHE A 62 7.44 -0.62 -0.11
C PHE A 62 6.74 0.70 -0.41
N PHE A 63 5.52 0.86 0.10
CA PHE A 63 4.77 2.10 0.04
C PHE A 63 5.30 3.07 1.09
N THR A 64 6.10 4.04 0.66
CA THR A 64 6.90 4.89 1.54
C THR A 64 6.35 6.32 1.56
N LEU A 65 6.29 6.93 2.75
CA LEU A 65 5.95 8.34 2.91
C LEU A 65 7.07 9.25 2.41
N GLY A 66 6.72 10.34 1.72
CA GLY A 66 7.70 11.36 1.33
C GLY A 66 8.43 11.96 2.55
N TRP A 67 7.74 12.16 3.67
CA TRP A 67 8.32 12.59 4.94
C TRP A 67 9.44 11.64 5.43
N VAL A 68 9.24 10.33 5.24
CA VAL A 68 10.26 9.32 5.59
C VAL A 68 11.46 9.44 4.65
N ALA A 69 11.23 9.63 3.36
CA ALA A 69 12.30 9.77 2.39
C ALA A 69 13.18 11.00 2.64
N GLU A 70 12.58 12.14 3.02
CA GLU A 70 13.34 13.33 3.39
C GLU A 70 14.22 13.11 4.64
N ARG A 71 13.70 12.40 5.63
CA ARG A 71 14.37 12.22 6.92
C ARG A 71 15.35 11.06 6.95
N TYR A 72 15.05 9.99 6.20
CA TYR A 72 15.81 8.74 6.17
C TYR A 72 16.17 8.33 4.73
N PRO A 73 16.85 9.18 3.95
CA PRO A 73 17.11 8.92 2.53
C PRO A 73 17.95 7.66 2.31
N GLN A 74 18.83 7.31 3.26
CA GLN A 74 19.64 6.10 3.16
C GLN A 74 18.80 4.83 3.28
N LEU A 75 17.77 4.85 4.13
CA LEU A 75 16.83 3.74 4.27
C LEU A 75 16.09 3.48 2.95
N VAL A 76 15.60 4.55 2.30
CA VAL A 76 14.89 4.43 1.02
C VAL A 76 15.81 3.87 -0.09
N ARG A 77 17.07 4.33 -0.14
CA ARG A 77 18.07 3.78 -1.08
C ARG A 77 18.31 2.29 -0.83
N ARG A 78 18.42 1.86 0.42
CA ARG A 78 18.62 0.45 0.78
C ARG A 78 17.46 -0.43 0.34
N ILE A 79 16.23 0.05 0.40
CA ILE A 79 15.05 -0.65 -0.14
C ILE A 79 15.25 -0.93 -1.64
N VAL A 80 15.62 0.09 -2.41
CA VAL A 80 15.83 -0.02 -3.85
C VAL A 80 17.06 -0.88 -4.19
N ASP A 81 18.17 -0.67 -3.49
CA ASP A 81 19.40 -1.43 -3.67
C ASP A 81 19.22 -2.93 -3.37
N GLY A 82 18.29 -3.27 -2.47
CA GLY A 82 17.85 -4.64 -2.20
C GLY A 82 16.96 -5.26 -3.29
N GLY A 83 16.73 -4.54 -4.39
CA GLY A 83 15.89 -5.02 -5.51
C GLY A 83 14.40 -5.00 -5.25
N HIS A 84 13.95 -4.27 -4.22
CA HIS A 84 12.54 -4.11 -3.91
C HIS A 84 11.93 -2.94 -4.71
N GLU A 85 10.63 -2.97 -4.91
CA GLU A 85 9.90 -1.86 -5.52
C GLU A 85 9.64 -0.76 -4.49
N LEU A 86 9.99 0.49 -4.85
CA LEU A 86 9.59 1.67 -4.11
C LEU A 86 8.29 2.24 -4.70
N ALA A 87 7.30 2.43 -3.84
CA ALA A 87 6.02 3.04 -4.17
C ALA A 87 5.68 4.16 -3.17
N SER A 88 4.71 5.00 -3.49
CA SER A 88 4.33 6.15 -2.69
C SER A 88 3.19 5.84 -1.73
N HIS A 89 3.32 6.32 -0.47
CA HIS A 89 2.24 6.33 0.52
C HIS A 89 1.72 7.76 0.83
N GLY A 90 1.88 8.71 -0.12
CA GLY A 90 1.69 10.13 0.08
C GLY A 90 2.88 10.76 0.81
N PHE A 91 2.79 12.07 1.07
CA PHE A 91 3.88 12.79 1.73
C PHE A 91 3.77 12.71 3.26
N ALA A 92 2.60 13.09 3.81
CA ALA A 92 2.40 13.30 5.24
C ALA A 92 1.32 12.42 5.84
N HIS A 93 1.08 11.22 5.30
CA HIS A 93 0.08 10.26 5.77
C HIS A 93 -1.32 10.88 5.96
N GLN A 94 -1.71 11.80 5.06
CA GLN A 94 -3.04 12.41 5.11
C GLN A 94 -4.04 11.58 4.32
N ARG A 95 -5.18 11.27 4.95
CA ARG A 95 -6.25 10.51 4.30
C ARG A 95 -6.79 11.28 3.08
N ALA A 96 -6.96 10.58 1.96
CA ALA A 96 -7.55 11.18 0.75
C ALA A 96 -8.96 11.73 1.00
N SER A 97 -9.74 11.07 1.88
CA SER A 97 -11.09 11.49 2.25
C SER A 97 -11.16 12.78 3.09
N GLU A 98 -10.04 13.27 3.58
CA GLU A 98 -9.93 14.47 4.41
C GLU A 98 -9.30 15.66 3.68
N GLN A 99 -9.08 15.53 2.37
CA GLN A 99 -8.43 16.53 1.52
C GLN A 99 -9.35 17.01 0.41
N SER A 100 -9.08 18.24 -0.08
CA SER A 100 -9.60 18.65 -1.39
C SER A 100 -8.81 17.97 -2.52
N PRO A 101 -9.36 17.87 -3.74
CA PRO A 101 -8.63 17.32 -4.89
C PRO A 101 -7.28 18.01 -5.14
N GLU A 102 -7.20 19.33 -4.97
CA GLU A 102 -5.98 20.11 -5.18
C GLU A 102 -4.93 19.82 -4.09
N ALA A 103 -5.35 19.75 -2.82
CA ALA A 103 -4.47 19.42 -1.71
C ALA A 103 -3.94 17.99 -1.85
N PHE A 104 -4.81 17.05 -2.19
CA PHE A 104 -4.43 15.66 -2.42
C PHE A 104 -3.45 15.53 -3.59
N PHE A 105 -3.73 16.20 -4.73
CA PHE A 105 -2.81 16.19 -5.87
C PHE A 105 -1.43 16.73 -5.49
N SER A 106 -1.38 17.83 -4.74
CA SER A 106 -0.12 18.44 -4.30
C SER A 106 0.67 17.51 -3.37
N ASP A 107 -0.01 16.84 -2.43
CA ASP A 107 0.62 15.88 -1.50
C ASP A 107 1.24 14.70 -2.23
N ILE A 108 0.49 14.05 -3.13
CA ILE A 108 0.96 12.86 -3.84
C ILE A 108 2.04 13.18 -4.88
N GLN A 109 1.96 14.36 -5.52
CA GLN A 109 2.97 14.82 -6.46
C GLN A 109 4.28 15.14 -5.75
N LEU A 110 4.22 15.84 -4.61
CA LEU A 110 5.40 16.11 -3.78
C LEU A 110 6.04 14.80 -3.30
N ALA A 111 5.24 13.86 -2.83
CA ALA A 111 5.73 12.54 -2.41
C ALA A 111 6.49 11.82 -3.54
N LYS A 112 5.92 11.80 -4.75
CA LYS A 112 6.56 11.19 -5.92
C LYS A 112 7.91 11.83 -6.22
N ILE A 113 7.97 13.15 -6.30
CA ILE A 113 9.20 13.90 -6.58
C ILE A 113 10.28 13.57 -5.55
N VAL A 114 9.96 13.65 -4.26
CA VAL A 114 10.93 13.41 -3.18
C VAL A 114 11.44 11.97 -3.19
N LEU A 115 10.58 10.99 -3.43
CA LEU A 115 10.96 9.59 -3.51
C LEU A 115 11.86 9.32 -4.72
N GLU A 116 11.52 9.83 -5.90
CA GLU A 116 12.31 9.70 -7.12
C GLU A 116 13.67 10.40 -7.02
N ASP A 117 13.71 11.60 -6.47
CA ASP A 117 14.97 12.34 -6.23
C ASP A 117 15.87 11.62 -5.22
N THR A 118 15.28 10.93 -4.24
CA THR A 118 16.05 10.20 -3.21
C THR A 118 16.76 8.98 -3.77
N CYS A 119 16.13 8.22 -4.66
CA CYS A 119 16.66 6.93 -5.12
C CYS A 119 17.01 6.87 -6.61
N GLY A 120 16.65 7.88 -7.42
CA GLY A 120 16.93 7.91 -8.85
C GLY A 120 16.13 6.89 -9.69
N THR A 121 15.05 6.32 -9.12
CA THR A 121 14.18 5.36 -9.80
C THR A 121 12.76 5.86 -9.91
N GLU A 122 12.05 5.45 -10.96
CA GLU A 122 10.66 5.82 -11.18
C GLU A 122 9.74 5.20 -10.13
N VAL A 123 8.89 6.01 -9.50
CA VAL A 123 7.86 5.58 -8.54
C VAL A 123 6.52 5.43 -9.26
N ARG A 124 6.12 4.20 -9.52
CA ARG A 124 4.95 3.85 -10.35
C ARG A 124 3.68 3.64 -9.56
N GLY A 125 3.80 3.21 -8.30
CA GLY A 125 2.69 2.82 -7.43
C GLY A 125 2.34 3.87 -6.39
N TYR A 126 1.04 3.93 -6.05
CA TYR A 126 0.53 4.74 -4.96
C TYR A 126 -0.40 3.92 -4.07
N ARG A 127 -0.33 4.15 -2.76
CA ARG A 127 -1.33 3.65 -1.78
C ARG A 127 -1.80 4.79 -0.90
N ALA A 128 -3.13 4.97 -0.84
CA ALA A 128 -3.71 5.99 0.04
C ALA A 128 -3.58 5.59 1.52
N PRO A 129 -3.14 6.50 2.38
CA PRO A 129 -3.13 6.30 3.83
C PRO A 129 -4.48 5.79 4.33
N SER A 130 -4.44 4.72 5.15
CA SER A 130 -5.63 4.08 5.73
C SER A 130 -6.66 3.62 4.69
N PHE A 131 -6.28 3.28 3.47
CA PHE A 131 -7.19 2.86 2.39
C PHE A 131 -8.37 3.83 2.22
N SER A 132 -8.08 5.13 2.24
CA SER A 132 -9.08 6.21 2.35
C SER A 132 -9.68 6.66 1.02
N ILE A 133 -9.55 5.86 -0.03
CA ILE A 133 -10.27 6.06 -1.30
C ILE A 133 -11.50 5.17 -1.33
N GLY A 134 -12.65 5.76 -1.67
CA GLY A 134 -13.93 5.07 -1.72
C GLY A 134 -14.93 5.82 -2.61
N GLU A 135 -16.21 5.47 -2.53
CA GLU A 135 -17.26 6.03 -3.39
C GLU A 135 -17.38 7.55 -3.31
N SER A 136 -17.11 8.14 -2.15
CA SER A 136 -17.25 9.60 -1.93
C SER A 136 -16.13 10.44 -2.53
N ASN A 137 -14.99 9.82 -2.87
CA ASN A 137 -13.81 10.52 -3.34
C ASN A 137 -13.10 9.81 -4.51
N VAL A 138 -13.89 9.24 -5.42
CA VAL A 138 -13.37 8.60 -6.66
C VAL A 138 -12.55 9.55 -7.55
N TRP A 139 -12.71 10.87 -7.38
CA TRP A 139 -11.87 11.91 -7.98
C TRP A 139 -10.37 11.72 -7.68
N ALA A 140 -10.04 11.01 -6.60
CA ALA A 140 -8.66 10.73 -6.22
C ALA A 140 -7.91 9.96 -7.32
N PHE A 141 -8.58 9.08 -8.05
CA PHE A 141 -7.95 8.35 -9.16
C PHE A 141 -7.51 9.27 -10.31
N GLU A 142 -8.27 10.34 -10.57
CA GLU A 142 -7.84 11.36 -11.54
C GLU A 142 -6.56 12.08 -11.08
N CYS A 143 -6.48 12.41 -9.80
CA CYS A 143 -5.27 13.02 -9.25
C CYS A 143 -4.06 12.09 -9.32
N ILE A 144 -4.26 10.78 -9.04
CA ILE A 144 -3.21 9.75 -9.08
C ILE A 144 -2.68 9.60 -10.51
N GLU A 145 -3.57 9.50 -11.50
CA GLU A 145 -3.23 9.43 -12.93
C GLU A 145 -2.46 10.68 -13.38
N ARG A 146 -2.97 11.89 -13.06
CA ARG A 146 -2.32 13.17 -13.40
C ARG A 146 -0.95 13.34 -12.74
N ALA A 147 -0.74 12.78 -11.56
CA ALA A 147 0.56 12.75 -10.89
C ALA A 147 1.55 11.76 -11.53
N GLY A 148 1.11 10.98 -12.54
CA GLY A 148 1.95 10.05 -13.29
C GLY A 148 2.20 8.72 -12.59
N TYR A 149 1.31 8.29 -11.69
CA TYR A 149 1.32 6.93 -11.19
C TYR A 149 0.64 5.98 -12.18
N LEU A 150 1.11 4.75 -12.26
CA LEU A 150 0.60 3.72 -13.17
C LEU A 150 -0.37 2.76 -12.48
N TYR A 151 -0.25 2.61 -11.16
CA TYR A 151 -1.19 1.82 -10.38
C TYR A 151 -1.44 2.43 -8.99
N SER A 152 -2.59 2.07 -8.45
CA SER A 152 -2.99 2.33 -7.07
C SER A 152 -3.26 1.01 -6.34
N SER A 153 -3.02 0.96 -5.04
CA SER A 153 -3.43 -0.14 -4.15
C SER A 153 -4.13 0.45 -2.92
N SER A 154 -5.19 1.20 -3.17
CA SER A 154 -5.85 2.06 -2.19
C SER A 154 -7.23 1.58 -1.76
N ILE A 155 -7.78 0.59 -2.47
CA ILE A 155 -9.09 0.03 -2.17
C ILE A 155 -8.94 -1.25 -1.33
N TYR A 156 -9.73 -1.33 -0.27
CA TYR A 156 -9.90 -2.56 0.48
C TYR A 156 -11.37 -2.99 0.45
N PRO A 157 -11.74 -4.05 -0.30
CA PRO A 157 -13.12 -4.44 -0.53
C PRO A 157 -13.75 -5.18 0.67
N ILE A 158 -13.77 -4.54 1.83
CA ILE A 158 -14.38 -5.04 3.08
C ILE A 158 -15.29 -4.00 3.72
N ARG A 159 -16.13 -4.44 4.64
CA ARG A 159 -16.85 -3.54 5.54
C ARG A 159 -16.00 -3.32 6.80
N HIS A 160 -15.61 -2.07 7.05
CA HIS A 160 -14.88 -1.66 8.24
C HIS A 160 -15.36 -0.27 8.70
N ASP A 161 -15.27 0.03 10.00
CA ASP A 161 -15.80 1.27 10.57
C ASP A 161 -15.02 2.53 10.15
N HIS A 162 -13.75 2.39 9.80
CA HIS A 162 -12.86 3.51 9.47
C HIS A 162 -12.40 3.57 8.01
N TYR A 163 -12.60 2.49 7.25
CA TYR A 163 -12.18 2.37 5.85
C TYR A 163 -12.92 1.20 5.18
N GLY A 164 -12.69 1.03 3.89
CA GLY A 164 -13.21 -0.10 3.13
C GLY A 164 -14.35 0.28 2.20
N THR A 165 -14.37 -0.41 1.09
CA THR A 165 -15.36 -0.26 0.02
C THR A 165 -15.90 -1.64 -0.33
N PRO A 166 -16.89 -2.16 0.42
CA PRO A 166 -17.29 -3.57 0.36
C PRO A 166 -17.78 -4.03 -1.01
N ASP A 167 -18.33 -3.12 -1.80
CA ASP A 167 -18.90 -3.38 -3.13
C ASP A 167 -17.90 -3.16 -4.28
N ALA A 168 -16.66 -2.73 -3.97
CA ALA A 168 -15.62 -2.57 -4.97
C ALA A 168 -15.18 -3.94 -5.55
N PRO A 169 -14.65 -3.95 -6.78
CA PRO A 169 -14.02 -5.15 -7.35
C PRO A 169 -12.92 -5.70 -6.43
N ARG A 170 -12.88 -7.03 -6.31
CA ARG A 170 -11.93 -7.71 -5.40
C ARG A 170 -10.52 -7.86 -5.98
N PHE A 171 -10.39 -7.78 -7.28
CA PHE A 171 -9.17 -8.07 -8.02
C PHE A 171 -8.75 -6.87 -8.86
N THR A 172 -7.53 -6.94 -9.35
CA THR A 172 -6.95 -5.92 -10.23
C THR A 172 -7.90 -5.55 -11.38
N HIS A 173 -8.12 -4.26 -11.55
CA HIS A 173 -9.00 -3.70 -12.57
C HIS A 173 -8.59 -2.28 -12.96
N ASP A 174 -8.94 -1.90 -14.19
CA ASP A 174 -8.71 -0.54 -14.66
C ASP A 174 -9.71 0.42 -13.99
N VAL A 175 -9.21 1.52 -13.44
CA VAL A 175 -10.03 2.60 -12.85
C VAL A 175 -10.07 3.83 -13.74
N ARG A 176 -9.02 4.01 -14.55
CA ARG A 176 -8.90 5.03 -15.59
C ARG A 176 -8.00 4.51 -16.70
N GLU A 177 -7.98 5.18 -17.86
CA GLU A 177 -7.05 4.84 -18.94
C GLU A 177 -5.59 5.00 -18.45
N GLY A 178 -4.86 3.90 -18.43
CA GLY A 178 -3.46 3.88 -17.95
C GLY A 178 -3.27 3.81 -16.44
N LEU A 179 -4.35 3.75 -15.63
CA LEU A 179 -4.28 3.57 -14.19
C LEU A 179 -5.04 2.32 -13.73
N VAL A 180 -4.33 1.43 -13.09
CA VAL A 180 -4.85 0.17 -12.54
C VAL A 180 -5.02 0.26 -11.03
N GLU A 181 -6.14 -0.21 -10.49
CA GLU A 181 -6.31 -0.44 -9.05
C GLU A 181 -6.00 -1.91 -8.72
N MET A 182 -5.19 -2.10 -7.70
CA MET A 182 -4.77 -3.39 -7.16
C MET A 182 -5.28 -3.52 -5.70
N PRO A 183 -6.53 -3.96 -5.50
CA PRO A 183 -7.14 -3.98 -4.17
C PRO A 183 -6.45 -4.97 -3.24
N ILE A 184 -6.46 -4.67 -1.93
CA ILE A 184 -6.02 -5.60 -0.91
C ILE A 184 -6.88 -6.85 -0.93
N THR A 185 -6.23 -7.99 -0.86
CA THR A 185 -6.87 -9.30 -1.02
C THR A 185 -7.94 -9.56 0.02
N THR A 186 -9.09 -9.97 -0.49
CA THR A 186 -10.21 -10.46 0.30
C THR A 186 -10.61 -11.87 -0.14
N MET A 187 -11.17 -12.63 0.78
CA MET A 187 -11.81 -13.89 0.47
C MET A 187 -13.33 -13.75 0.52
N ARG A 188 -14.02 -14.21 -0.52
CA ARG A 188 -15.49 -14.23 -0.54
C ARG A 188 -16.01 -15.51 0.10
N LEU A 189 -16.77 -15.36 1.19
CA LEU A 189 -17.39 -16.48 1.90
C LEU A 189 -18.78 -16.08 2.40
N PHE A 190 -19.77 -16.93 2.19
CA PHE A 190 -21.19 -16.67 2.54
C PHE A 190 -21.73 -15.33 2.02
N GLY A 191 -21.35 -14.96 0.78
CA GLY A 191 -21.81 -13.73 0.13
C GLY A 191 -21.11 -12.44 0.62
N ARG A 192 -20.15 -12.54 1.55
CA ARG A 192 -19.41 -11.40 2.11
C ARG A 192 -17.92 -11.50 1.81
N ASN A 193 -17.27 -10.34 1.73
CA ASN A 193 -15.83 -10.25 1.62
C ASN A 193 -15.21 -10.24 3.03
N TRP A 194 -14.27 -11.15 3.26
CA TRP A 194 -13.49 -11.27 4.49
C TRP A 194 -12.06 -10.85 4.22
N PRO A 195 -11.41 -10.15 5.16
CA PRO A 195 -10.02 -9.76 5.00
C PRO A 195 -9.10 -10.96 4.89
N ALA A 196 -8.22 -10.97 3.89
CA ALA A 196 -7.19 -11.98 3.70
C ALA A 196 -5.79 -11.36 3.53
N GLY A 197 -5.68 -10.04 3.69
CA GLY A 197 -4.45 -9.25 3.67
C GLY A 197 -4.51 -8.16 4.75
N GLY A 198 -3.44 -7.34 4.79
CA GLY A 198 -3.32 -6.22 5.72
C GLY A 198 -2.69 -6.58 7.08
N GLY A 199 -1.76 -5.74 7.53
CA GLY A 199 -0.91 -5.99 8.70
C GLY A 199 -1.64 -6.25 10.01
N GLY A 200 -2.82 -5.64 10.23
CA GLY A 200 -3.66 -5.89 11.39
C GLY A 200 -4.15 -7.34 11.46
N TYR A 201 -4.64 -7.86 10.34
CA TYR A 201 -5.14 -9.23 10.26
C TYR A 201 -4.01 -10.25 10.30
N PHE A 202 -2.82 -9.92 9.75
CA PHE A 202 -1.63 -10.79 9.89
C PHE A 202 -1.17 -10.96 11.33
N ARG A 203 -1.44 -10.01 12.22
CA ARG A 203 -1.13 -10.10 13.66
C ARG A 203 -2.20 -10.83 14.45
N LEU A 204 -3.47 -10.73 14.02
CA LEU A 204 -4.62 -11.27 14.78
C LEU A 204 -4.97 -12.70 14.40
N LEU A 205 -4.78 -13.10 13.15
CA LEU A 205 -5.16 -14.40 12.65
C LEU A 205 -4.01 -15.41 12.78
N PRO A 206 -4.30 -16.68 13.10
CA PRO A 206 -3.29 -17.73 13.08
C PRO A 206 -2.67 -17.86 11.67
N TYR A 207 -1.35 -18.02 11.61
CA TYR A 207 -0.61 -18.15 10.36
C TYR A 207 -1.17 -19.22 9.40
N ALA A 208 -1.56 -20.38 9.94
CA ALA A 208 -2.16 -21.44 9.15
C ALA A 208 -3.45 -20.99 8.43
N MET A 209 -4.25 -20.15 9.09
CA MET A 209 -5.47 -19.59 8.53
C MET A 209 -5.15 -18.60 7.41
N LEU A 210 -4.21 -17.66 7.61
CA LEU A 210 -3.77 -16.71 6.58
C LEU A 210 -3.24 -17.44 5.34
N ARG A 211 -2.38 -18.43 5.56
CA ARG A 211 -1.85 -19.27 4.48
C ARG A 211 -2.96 -20.00 3.70
N TRP A 212 -3.97 -20.49 4.41
CA TRP A 212 -5.14 -21.13 3.79
C TRP A 212 -5.95 -20.11 2.98
N LEU A 213 -6.20 -18.91 3.52
CA LEU A 213 -6.92 -17.84 2.85
C LEU A 213 -6.24 -17.44 1.53
N LEU A 214 -4.94 -17.16 1.54
CA LEU A 214 -4.17 -16.78 0.35
C LEU A 214 -4.17 -17.90 -0.69
N ARG A 215 -3.92 -19.14 -0.27
CA ARG A 215 -3.97 -20.29 -1.17
C ARG A 215 -5.34 -20.49 -1.80
N ARG A 216 -6.41 -20.26 -1.03
CA ARG A 216 -7.76 -20.37 -1.55
C ARG A 216 -8.03 -19.32 -2.63
N VAL A 217 -7.59 -18.08 -2.46
CA VAL A 217 -7.70 -17.03 -3.49
C VAL A 217 -6.94 -17.46 -4.76
N ASN A 218 -5.71 -17.93 -4.62
CA ASN A 218 -4.94 -18.39 -5.77
C ASN A 218 -5.59 -19.58 -6.49
N HIS A 219 -6.12 -20.56 -5.76
CA HIS A 219 -6.66 -21.79 -6.37
C HIS A 219 -8.12 -21.69 -6.82
N VAL A 220 -8.96 -20.95 -6.09
CA VAL A 220 -10.40 -20.86 -6.39
C VAL A 220 -10.69 -19.68 -7.30
N ASP A 221 -10.18 -18.50 -6.95
CA ASP A 221 -10.41 -17.29 -7.75
C ASP A 221 -9.43 -17.19 -8.95
N GLN A 222 -8.36 -17.98 -8.97
CA GLN A 222 -7.30 -17.97 -9.99
C GLN A 222 -6.68 -16.57 -10.15
N GLN A 223 -6.49 -15.88 -9.02
CA GLN A 223 -5.97 -14.52 -8.95
C GLN A 223 -4.76 -14.44 -8.01
N PRO A 224 -3.78 -13.56 -8.28
CA PRO A 224 -2.72 -13.26 -7.33
C PRO A 224 -3.29 -12.58 -6.09
N ALA A 225 -2.65 -12.84 -4.95
CA ALA A 225 -2.96 -12.15 -3.70
C ALA A 225 -2.04 -10.94 -3.54
N ILE A 226 -2.61 -9.84 -3.02
CA ILE A 226 -1.92 -8.60 -2.63
C ILE A 226 -2.13 -8.42 -1.13
N PHE A 227 -1.06 -8.42 -0.32
CA PHE A 227 -1.13 -8.45 1.14
C PHE A 227 0.04 -7.71 1.80
#